data_ae7571c8eedde67b370cd8c8f500deeb
#
_entry.id   ae7571c8eedde67b370cd8c8f500deeb
#
_cell.length_a   1.000
_cell.length_b   1.000
_cell.length_c   1.000
_cell.angle_alpha   90.00
_cell.angle_beta   90.00
_cell.angle_gamma   90.00
#
_symmetry.space_group_name_H-M   'P 1'
#
loop_
_entity.id
_entity.type
_entity.pdbx_description
1 polymer ?
#
loop_
_entity_poly.entity_id
_entity_poly.type
_entity_poly.pdbx_seq_one_letter_code
_entity_poly.pdbx_strand_id
1 'polypeptide(L)'
;MLRCFCLYRCLPFLNDACVAMAELISGSEDAFVEAMNARADELGMEHTHFVNCNGLDADGHLTTARDIALMSRELIRKYPQVHEYSTIWMENITHTTAKGTSEFGLTNTNKFIRQYEYATGLKTGSTSKAKFCLSATAKKDDIEMIAVVMAEPDAKTRVKDAIAMLNYGFGKCNQYQDDKVLEKPVFAEVIKGTEKKVEGEVTEKFQYIDVTGADLTRVEKTVQLQRVKAPVKKGDVIGTVAYTLEGREIGKANIISRKTVGKMTYLTALLDVLEEIIV
;
A
#
# COMPACT_ATOMS: atom_id res chain seq x y z
N MET A 1 -4.11 -1.74 -22.28
CA MET A 1 -2.75 -2.25 -22.44
C MET A 1 -2.32 -3.06 -21.21
N LEU A 2 -2.36 -2.54 -19.97
CA LEU A 2 -2.05 -3.32 -18.73
C LEU A 2 -2.89 -4.59 -18.54
N ARG A 3 -4.17 -4.59 -18.95
CA ARG A 3 -5.06 -5.75 -18.89
C ARG A 3 -4.51 -6.97 -19.65
N CYS A 4 -3.99 -6.77 -20.82
CA CYS A 4 -3.36 -7.82 -21.61
C CYS A 4 -2.10 -8.38 -20.92
N PHE A 5 -1.33 -7.53 -20.26
CA PHE A 5 -0.03 -7.87 -19.70
C PHE A 5 -0.08 -8.89 -18.55
N CYS A 6 -1.07 -8.81 -17.67
CA CYS A 6 -1.23 -9.76 -16.57
C CYS A 6 -1.79 -11.12 -17.04
N LEU A 7 -2.52 -11.14 -18.15
CA LEU A 7 -3.20 -12.33 -18.68
C LEU A 7 -2.38 -13.11 -19.72
N TYR A 8 -1.47 -12.45 -20.42
CA TYR A 8 -0.65 -13.08 -21.47
C TYR A 8 0.30 -14.17 -20.97
N ARG A 9 0.27 -14.51 -19.71
CA ARG A 9 1.22 -15.39 -19.05
C ARG A 9 1.17 -16.87 -19.46
N CYS A 10 0.19 -17.26 -20.24
CA CYS A 10 0.02 -18.66 -20.70
C CYS A 10 0.58 -18.94 -22.09
N LEU A 11 1.24 -17.96 -22.72
CA LEU A 11 1.79 -18.09 -24.07
C LEU A 11 3.32 -18.00 -24.05
N PRO A 12 4.01 -18.70 -24.99
CA PRO A 12 5.44 -18.54 -25.22
C PRO A 12 5.87 -17.10 -25.57
N PHE A 13 4.91 -16.21 -25.87
CA PHE A 13 5.13 -14.81 -26.24
C PHE A 13 5.19 -13.82 -25.07
N LEU A 14 5.17 -14.28 -23.80
CA LEU A 14 5.20 -13.37 -22.65
C LEU A 14 6.55 -12.63 -22.56
N ASN A 15 7.64 -13.31 -22.85
CA ASN A 15 8.96 -12.70 -22.83
C ASN A 15 9.07 -11.60 -23.87
N ASP A 16 8.52 -11.83 -25.07
CA ASP A 16 8.48 -10.83 -26.14
C ASP A 16 7.63 -9.61 -25.76
N ALA A 17 6.53 -9.83 -25.04
CA ALA A 17 5.71 -8.74 -24.53
C ALA A 17 6.44 -7.91 -23.46
N CYS A 18 7.29 -8.53 -22.62
CA CYS A 18 8.14 -7.80 -21.68
C CYS A 18 9.16 -6.92 -22.41
N VAL A 19 9.80 -7.45 -23.43
CA VAL A 19 10.76 -6.70 -24.26
C VAL A 19 10.06 -5.56 -24.97
N ALA A 20 8.92 -5.80 -25.63
CA ALA A 20 8.16 -4.75 -26.31
C ALA A 20 7.71 -3.63 -25.36
N MET A 21 7.36 -3.95 -24.11
CA MET A 21 7.04 -2.95 -23.10
C MET A 21 8.28 -2.19 -22.63
N ALA A 22 9.41 -2.87 -22.48
CA ALA A 22 10.68 -2.25 -22.12
C ALA A 22 11.11 -1.23 -23.20
N GLU A 23 11.04 -1.63 -24.47
CA GLU A 23 11.31 -0.73 -25.60
C GLU A 23 10.33 0.46 -25.66
N LEU A 24 9.04 0.22 -25.42
CA LEU A 24 8.01 1.29 -25.39
C LEU A 24 8.27 2.32 -24.28
N ILE A 25 8.73 1.87 -23.11
CA ILE A 25 8.90 2.73 -21.93
C ILE A 25 10.25 3.46 -21.96
N SER A 26 11.32 2.75 -22.31
CA SER A 26 12.70 3.24 -22.18
C SER A 26 13.47 3.32 -23.51
N GLY A 27 12.86 2.93 -24.62
CA GLY A 27 13.48 2.95 -25.94
C GLY A 27 14.32 1.71 -26.28
N SER A 28 14.76 0.95 -25.27
CA SER A 28 15.47 -0.33 -25.44
C SER A 28 15.31 -1.19 -24.19
N GLU A 29 15.55 -2.51 -24.31
CA GLU A 29 15.59 -3.43 -23.16
C GLU A 29 16.70 -3.03 -22.18
N ASP A 30 17.90 -2.71 -22.67
CA ASP A 30 19.04 -2.33 -21.81
C ASP A 30 18.72 -1.09 -20.97
N ALA A 31 18.17 -0.04 -21.56
CA ALA A 31 17.78 1.17 -20.85
C ALA A 31 16.67 0.88 -19.82
N PHE A 32 15.77 -0.06 -20.12
CA PHE A 32 14.74 -0.47 -19.16
C PHE A 32 15.33 -1.27 -18.00
N VAL A 33 16.30 -2.15 -18.25
CA VAL A 33 17.02 -2.91 -17.21
C VAL A 33 17.83 -1.98 -16.31
N GLU A 34 18.48 -0.95 -16.86
CA GLU A 34 19.11 0.10 -16.07
C GLU A 34 18.11 0.80 -15.14
N ALA A 35 16.93 1.16 -15.68
CA ALA A 35 15.86 1.76 -14.86
C ALA A 35 15.33 0.80 -13.79
N MET A 36 15.23 -0.51 -14.09
CA MET A 36 14.85 -1.52 -13.10
C MET A 36 15.88 -1.60 -11.96
N ASN A 37 17.17 -1.58 -12.26
CA ASN A 37 18.24 -1.62 -11.25
C ASN A 37 18.26 -0.33 -10.43
N ALA A 38 18.15 0.84 -11.05
CA ALA A 38 18.02 2.11 -10.33
C ALA A 38 16.81 2.11 -9.38
N ARG A 39 15.67 1.53 -9.82
CA ARG A 39 14.50 1.42 -8.97
C ARG A 39 14.68 0.43 -7.83
N ALA A 40 15.41 -0.66 -8.04
CA ALA A 40 15.76 -1.61 -6.99
C ALA A 40 16.59 -0.93 -5.89
N ASP A 41 17.59 -0.14 -6.27
CA ASP A 41 18.41 0.64 -5.34
C ASP A 41 17.56 1.64 -4.52
N GLU A 42 16.66 2.39 -5.17
CA GLU A 42 15.73 3.30 -4.50
C GLU A 42 14.82 2.60 -3.47
N LEU A 43 14.47 1.34 -3.73
CA LEU A 43 13.63 0.52 -2.84
C LEU A 43 14.44 -0.16 -1.72
N GLY A 44 15.76 -0.04 -1.72
CA GLY A 44 16.66 -0.71 -0.78
C GLY A 44 16.76 -2.23 -1.00
N MET A 45 16.66 -2.67 -2.27
CA MET A 45 16.82 -4.06 -2.68
C MET A 45 18.32 -4.39 -2.86
N GLU A 46 19.04 -4.44 -1.75
CA GLU A 46 20.52 -4.49 -1.71
C GLU A 46 21.12 -5.76 -2.35
N HIS A 47 20.33 -6.80 -2.55
CA HIS A 47 20.78 -8.10 -3.07
C HIS A 47 20.07 -8.46 -4.38
N THR A 48 19.64 -7.45 -5.14
CA THR A 48 18.95 -7.64 -6.41
C THR A 48 19.74 -6.98 -7.54
N HIS A 49 19.92 -7.75 -8.61
CA HIS A 49 20.46 -7.25 -9.87
C HIS A 49 19.71 -7.86 -11.03
N PHE A 50 19.11 -7.01 -11.86
CA PHE A 50 18.40 -7.40 -13.07
C PHE A 50 19.34 -7.36 -14.27
N VAL A 51 19.33 -8.40 -15.09
CA VAL A 51 20.10 -8.51 -16.34
C VAL A 51 19.19 -8.48 -17.57
N ASN A 52 17.90 -8.83 -17.38
CA ASN A 52 16.87 -8.77 -18.42
C ASN A 52 15.53 -8.37 -17.82
N CYS A 53 14.59 -7.96 -18.66
CA CYS A 53 13.27 -7.49 -18.22
C CYS A 53 12.23 -8.62 -18.04
N ASN A 54 12.52 -9.83 -18.48
CA ASN A 54 11.55 -10.94 -18.54
C ASN A 54 11.75 -12.02 -17.48
N GLY A 55 12.93 -12.06 -16.81
CA GLY A 55 13.23 -12.98 -15.72
C GLY A 55 13.75 -14.33 -16.19
N LEU A 56 14.29 -14.46 -17.40
CA LEU A 56 15.02 -15.65 -17.85
C LEU A 56 16.35 -15.79 -17.10
N ASP A 57 16.81 -17.02 -16.95
CA ASP A 57 18.10 -17.33 -16.34
C ASP A 57 19.23 -16.63 -17.09
N ALA A 58 19.99 -15.79 -16.41
CA ALA A 58 21.20 -15.13 -16.89
C ALA A 58 22.21 -15.05 -15.74
N ASP A 59 23.49 -15.00 -16.09
CA ASP A 59 24.54 -14.86 -15.09
C ASP A 59 24.47 -13.45 -14.47
N GLY A 60 24.46 -13.39 -13.14
CA GLY A 60 24.30 -12.14 -12.41
C GLY A 60 22.84 -11.68 -12.21
N HIS A 61 21.84 -12.38 -12.77
CA HIS A 61 20.42 -12.09 -12.51
C HIS A 61 20.00 -12.69 -11.15
N LEU A 62 20.06 -11.88 -10.10
CA LEU A 62 19.92 -12.30 -8.72
C LEU A 62 18.90 -11.48 -7.96
N THR A 63 18.25 -12.10 -6.98
CA THR A 63 17.38 -11.43 -6.01
C THR A 63 17.23 -12.26 -4.73
N THR A 64 16.56 -11.69 -3.72
CA THR A 64 16.21 -12.38 -2.47
C THR A 64 14.71 -12.33 -2.21
N ALA A 65 14.21 -13.21 -1.33
CA ALA A 65 12.82 -13.18 -0.90
C ALA A 65 12.45 -11.83 -0.24
N ARG A 66 13.39 -11.23 0.52
CA ARG A 66 13.23 -9.91 1.14
C ARG A 66 13.04 -8.83 0.08
N ASP A 67 13.90 -8.80 -0.93
CA ASP A 67 13.86 -7.76 -1.97
C ASP A 67 12.59 -7.88 -2.80
N ILE A 68 12.18 -9.09 -3.15
CA ILE A 68 10.89 -9.32 -3.82
C ILE A 68 9.71 -8.87 -2.95
N ALA A 69 9.78 -9.06 -1.63
CA ALA A 69 8.74 -8.55 -0.73
C ALA A 69 8.71 -7.01 -0.69
N LEU A 70 9.88 -6.34 -0.71
CA LEU A 70 9.97 -4.87 -0.79
C LEU A 70 9.34 -4.35 -2.08
N MET A 71 9.69 -4.93 -3.23
CA MET A 71 9.13 -4.57 -4.52
C MET A 71 7.61 -4.82 -4.57
N SER A 72 7.17 -5.97 -4.07
CA SER A 72 5.75 -6.32 -4.02
C SER A 72 4.97 -5.35 -3.14
N ARG A 73 5.50 -4.96 -1.97
CA ARG A 73 4.90 -3.97 -1.08
C ARG A 73 4.76 -2.61 -1.74
N GLU A 74 5.79 -2.15 -2.44
CA GLU A 74 5.74 -0.90 -3.18
C GLU A 74 4.65 -0.93 -4.25
N LEU A 75 4.57 -2.03 -5.02
CA LEU A 75 3.59 -2.22 -6.08
C LEU A 75 2.16 -2.16 -5.55
N ILE A 76 1.82 -2.96 -4.53
CA ILE A 76 0.45 -3.03 -4.01
C ILE A 76 0.03 -1.75 -3.28
N ARG A 77 0.98 -1.03 -2.65
CA ARG A 77 0.69 0.24 -1.97
C ARG A 77 0.45 1.39 -2.94
N LYS A 78 1.25 1.50 -3.98
CA LYS A 78 1.14 2.60 -4.96
C LYS A 78 0.09 2.33 -6.04
N TYR A 79 -0.10 1.07 -6.39
CA TYR A 79 -0.96 0.64 -7.48
C TYR A 79 -1.88 -0.52 -7.06
N PRO A 80 -2.79 -0.31 -6.08
CA PRO A 80 -3.67 -1.36 -5.56
C PRO A 80 -4.54 -1.99 -6.66
N GLN A 81 -4.75 -1.30 -7.78
CA GLN A 81 -5.45 -1.83 -8.95
C GLN A 81 -4.79 -3.10 -9.53
N VAL A 82 -3.52 -3.40 -9.18
CA VAL A 82 -2.85 -4.63 -9.60
C VAL A 82 -3.62 -5.89 -9.16
N HIS A 83 -4.36 -5.82 -8.06
CA HIS A 83 -5.17 -6.92 -7.57
C HIS A 83 -6.33 -7.28 -8.50
N GLU A 84 -6.90 -6.30 -9.20
CA GLU A 84 -7.96 -6.54 -10.20
C GLU A 84 -7.47 -7.45 -11.33
N TYR A 85 -6.19 -7.34 -11.68
CA TYR A 85 -5.57 -8.14 -12.75
C TYR A 85 -4.97 -9.45 -12.24
N SER A 86 -4.30 -9.42 -11.09
CA SER A 86 -3.59 -10.59 -10.55
C SER A 86 -4.53 -11.71 -10.08
N THR A 87 -5.80 -11.38 -9.82
CA THR A 87 -6.84 -12.33 -9.39
C THR A 87 -7.68 -12.88 -10.54
N ILE A 88 -7.55 -12.37 -11.77
CA ILE A 88 -8.25 -12.93 -12.92
C ILE A 88 -7.78 -14.37 -13.15
N TRP A 89 -8.72 -15.32 -13.12
CA TRP A 89 -8.40 -16.74 -13.31
C TRP A 89 -8.36 -17.12 -14.78
N MET A 90 -9.38 -16.70 -15.56
CA MET A 90 -9.50 -16.99 -16.98
C MET A 90 -10.04 -15.78 -17.72
N GLU A 91 -9.53 -15.53 -18.90
CA GLU A 91 -10.07 -14.52 -19.82
C GLU A 91 -9.85 -14.96 -21.27
N ASN A 92 -10.84 -14.68 -22.12
CA ASN A 92 -10.72 -14.89 -23.56
C ASN A 92 -10.25 -13.59 -24.22
N ILE A 93 -9.28 -13.71 -25.08
CA ILE A 93 -8.79 -12.62 -25.93
C ILE A 93 -9.03 -12.93 -27.39
N THR A 94 -9.35 -11.89 -28.15
CA THR A 94 -9.46 -12.00 -29.60
C THR A 94 -8.08 -11.76 -30.20
N HIS A 95 -7.55 -12.78 -30.86
CA HIS A 95 -6.27 -12.72 -31.56
C HIS A 95 -6.51 -12.58 -33.06
N THR A 96 -6.11 -11.46 -33.63
CA THR A 96 -6.24 -11.17 -35.07
C THR A 96 -4.88 -11.24 -35.75
N THR A 97 -4.78 -12.08 -36.75
CA THR A 97 -3.58 -12.23 -37.61
C THR A 97 -3.95 -12.00 -39.05
N ALA A 98 -2.95 -11.98 -39.96
CA ALA A 98 -3.16 -11.94 -41.39
C ALA A 98 -3.97 -13.15 -41.93
N LYS A 99 -4.07 -14.25 -41.15
CA LYS A 99 -4.80 -15.47 -41.49
C LYS A 99 -6.23 -15.49 -40.97
N GLY A 100 -6.64 -14.46 -40.21
CA GLY A 100 -7.99 -14.35 -39.64
C GLY A 100 -7.99 -14.06 -38.15
N THR A 101 -9.21 -14.03 -37.59
CA THR A 101 -9.46 -13.75 -36.18
C THR A 101 -9.84 -15.03 -35.46
N SER A 102 -9.26 -15.28 -34.29
CA SER A 102 -9.58 -16.42 -33.43
C SER A 102 -9.68 -15.98 -31.98
N GLU A 103 -10.53 -16.65 -31.19
CA GLU A 103 -10.57 -16.49 -29.76
C GLU A 103 -9.54 -17.40 -29.07
N PHE A 104 -8.86 -16.86 -28.08
CA PHE A 104 -7.85 -17.57 -27.33
C PHE A 104 -8.11 -17.45 -25.82
N GLY A 105 -8.34 -18.59 -25.16
CA GLY A 105 -8.55 -18.63 -23.70
C GLY A 105 -7.23 -18.60 -22.93
N LEU A 106 -7.06 -17.62 -22.08
CA LEU A 106 -5.92 -17.50 -21.17
C LEU A 106 -6.31 -17.96 -19.77
N THR A 107 -5.46 -18.76 -19.12
CA THR A 107 -5.66 -19.23 -17.75
C THR A 107 -4.48 -18.81 -16.89
N ASN A 108 -4.75 -18.26 -15.72
CA ASN A 108 -3.71 -17.84 -14.78
C ASN A 108 -2.96 -19.07 -14.23
N THR A 109 -1.65 -19.02 -14.27
CA THR A 109 -0.80 -20.08 -13.73
C THR A 109 -0.65 -20.03 -12.20
N ASN A 110 -1.08 -18.92 -11.57
CA ASN A 110 -1.04 -18.75 -10.14
C ASN A 110 -2.21 -19.47 -9.45
N LYS A 111 -2.06 -20.77 -9.22
CA LYS A 111 -3.09 -21.57 -8.55
C LYS A 111 -3.39 -21.13 -7.11
N PHE A 112 -2.51 -20.34 -6.48
CA PHE A 112 -2.70 -19.81 -5.14
C PHE A 112 -4.01 -18.99 -5.05
N ILE A 113 -4.36 -18.20 -6.06
CA ILE A 113 -5.58 -17.37 -6.07
C ILE A 113 -6.90 -18.20 -6.06
N ARG A 114 -6.83 -19.49 -6.33
CA ARG A 114 -7.97 -20.42 -6.27
C ARG A 114 -7.95 -21.33 -5.06
N GLN A 115 -6.82 -21.42 -4.35
CA GLN A 115 -6.61 -22.35 -3.24
C GLN A 115 -6.61 -21.63 -1.88
N TYR A 116 -6.54 -20.31 -1.87
CA TYR A 116 -6.53 -19.53 -0.64
C TYR A 116 -7.60 -18.45 -0.68
N GLU A 117 -8.51 -18.51 0.28
CA GLU A 117 -9.70 -17.65 0.37
C GLU A 117 -9.36 -16.15 0.37
N TYR A 118 -8.27 -15.77 1.04
CA TYR A 118 -7.86 -14.37 1.22
C TYR A 118 -6.91 -13.88 0.13
N ALA A 119 -6.64 -14.68 -0.91
CA ALA A 119 -5.65 -14.38 -1.93
C ALA A 119 -6.00 -13.13 -2.75
N THR A 120 -5.06 -12.19 -2.85
CA THR A 120 -5.14 -10.97 -3.69
C THR A 120 -4.12 -10.97 -4.84
N GLY A 121 -3.27 -11.98 -4.94
CA GLY A 121 -2.27 -12.14 -6.02
C GLY A 121 -1.00 -12.80 -5.50
N LEU A 122 0.18 -12.56 -6.01
CA LEU A 122 0.58 -11.57 -6.99
C LEU A 122 1.19 -12.26 -8.22
N LYS A 123 2.43 -12.78 -8.09
CA LYS A 123 3.22 -13.29 -9.23
C LYS A 123 3.92 -14.60 -8.93
N THR A 124 3.80 -15.58 -9.86
CA THR A 124 4.62 -16.80 -9.85
C THR A 124 5.76 -16.71 -10.84
N GLY A 125 6.87 -17.38 -10.62
CA GLY A 125 7.97 -17.58 -11.56
C GLY A 125 8.48 -19.02 -11.50
N SER A 126 9.06 -19.50 -12.59
CA SER A 126 9.82 -20.74 -12.57
C SER A 126 10.83 -20.76 -13.70
N THR A 127 12.06 -21.14 -13.38
CA THR A 127 13.15 -21.39 -14.33
C THR A 127 13.91 -22.64 -13.87
N SER A 128 14.84 -23.10 -14.67
CA SER A 128 15.66 -24.26 -14.31
C SER A 128 16.59 -23.97 -13.12
N LYS A 129 17.11 -22.75 -12.98
CA LYS A 129 17.97 -22.31 -11.87
C LYS A 129 17.14 -21.89 -10.65
N ALA A 130 16.15 -21.02 -10.84
CA ALA A 130 15.35 -20.46 -9.74
C ALA A 130 14.27 -21.44 -9.20
N LYS A 131 13.99 -22.54 -9.89
CA LYS A 131 12.91 -23.49 -9.57
C LYS A 131 11.56 -22.77 -9.46
N PHE A 132 10.70 -23.14 -8.51
CA PHE A 132 9.36 -22.57 -8.40
C PHE A 132 9.34 -21.47 -7.34
N CYS A 133 9.01 -20.23 -7.78
CA CYS A 133 8.94 -19.06 -6.93
C CYS A 133 7.54 -18.46 -6.94
N LEU A 134 7.15 -17.81 -5.84
CA LEU A 134 5.88 -17.11 -5.70
C LEU A 134 6.05 -15.91 -4.76
N SER A 135 5.66 -14.74 -5.22
CA SER A 135 5.25 -13.64 -4.36
C SER A 135 3.74 -13.72 -4.21
N ALA A 136 3.26 -14.13 -3.04
CA ALA A 136 1.84 -14.24 -2.70
C ALA A 136 1.40 -13.04 -1.90
N THR A 137 0.23 -12.48 -2.24
CA THR A 137 -0.42 -11.43 -1.46
C THR A 137 -1.80 -11.91 -1.01
N ALA A 138 -2.16 -11.58 0.21
CA ALA A 138 -3.47 -11.94 0.77
C ALA A 138 -3.97 -10.84 1.71
N LYS A 139 -5.27 -10.61 1.71
CA LYS A 139 -5.92 -9.64 2.59
C LYS A 139 -6.99 -10.32 3.42
N LYS A 140 -6.86 -10.18 4.75
CA LYS A 140 -7.83 -10.67 5.71
C LYS A 140 -8.08 -9.57 6.74
N ASP A 141 -9.33 -9.25 6.99
CA ASP A 141 -9.75 -8.16 7.90
C ASP A 141 -8.98 -6.86 7.54
N ASP A 142 -8.78 -6.02 7.21
CA ASP A 142 -7.98 -4.86 6.79
C ASP A 142 -6.44 -5.05 6.84
N ILE A 143 -5.95 -6.27 7.14
CA ILE A 143 -4.53 -6.59 7.11
C ILE A 143 -4.18 -7.22 5.77
N GLU A 144 -3.24 -6.63 5.05
CA GLU A 144 -2.66 -7.20 3.84
C GLU A 144 -1.25 -7.70 4.10
N MET A 145 -1.00 -8.96 3.71
CA MET A 145 0.28 -9.64 3.89
C MET A 145 0.90 -10.07 2.58
N ILE A 146 2.22 -10.13 2.60
CA ILE A 146 3.04 -10.65 1.51
C ILE A 146 3.84 -11.83 2.04
N ALA A 147 3.77 -12.96 1.34
CA ALA A 147 4.65 -14.10 1.54
C ALA A 147 5.44 -14.38 0.26
N VAL A 148 6.75 -14.46 0.39
CA VAL A 148 7.63 -14.77 -0.74
C VAL A 148 8.30 -16.11 -0.49
N VAL A 149 8.07 -17.08 -1.37
CA VAL A 149 8.74 -18.37 -1.39
C VAL A 149 9.56 -18.50 -2.66
N MET A 150 10.75 -19.08 -2.54
CA MET A 150 11.70 -19.20 -3.64
C MET A 150 12.34 -20.59 -3.64
N ALA A 151 12.75 -21.03 -4.81
CA ALA A 151 13.47 -22.28 -5.03
C ALA A 151 12.71 -23.56 -4.57
N GLU A 152 11.40 -23.51 -4.56
CA GLU A 152 10.56 -24.64 -4.21
C GLU A 152 10.70 -25.79 -5.25
N PRO A 153 10.58 -27.07 -4.81
CA PRO A 153 10.77 -28.20 -5.70
C PRO A 153 9.69 -28.32 -6.78
N ASP A 154 8.48 -27.86 -6.50
CA ASP A 154 7.35 -27.95 -7.42
C ASP A 154 6.30 -26.87 -7.16
N ALA A 155 5.37 -26.71 -8.10
CA ALA A 155 4.32 -25.70 -8.06
C ALA A 155 3.29 -25.93 -6.92
N LYS A 156 3.11 -27.17 -6.44
CA LYS A 156 2.16 -27.49 -5.35
C LYS A 156 2.75 -27.10 -4.00
N THR A 157 4.02 -27.46 -3.77
CA THR A 157 4.78 -27.11 -2.56
C THR A 157 4.87 -25.59 -2.41
N ARG A 158 5.20 -24.87 -3.48
CA ARG A 158 5.23 -23.40 -3.52
C ARG A 158 3.93 -22.76 -3.00
N VAL A 159 2.77 -23.27 -3.41
CA VAL A 159 1.47 -22.72 -2.97
C VAL A 159 1.20 -23.11 -1.51
N LYS A 160 1.47 -24.37 -1.13
CA LYS A 160 1.29 -24.86 0.25
C LYS A 160 2.09 -24.03 1.25
N ASP A 161 3.35 -23.76 0.95
CA ASP A 161 4.25 -23.06 1.88
C ASP A 161 3.91 -21.57 1.97
N ALA A 162 3.52 -20.94 0.85
CA ALA A 162 3.01 -19.58 0.88
C ALA A 162 1.73 -19.45 1.74
N ILE A 163 0.80 -20.40 1.64
CA ILE A 163 -0.41 -20.45 2.48
C ILE A 163 -0.05 -20.64 3.96
N ALA A 164 0.88 -21.53 4.27
CA ALA A 164 1.33 -21.78 5.63
C ALA A 164 1.97 -20.51 6.26
N MET A 165 2.82 -19.81 5.50
CA MET A 165 3.41 -18.54 5.93
C MET A 165 2.36 -17.46 6.18
N LEU A 166 1.39 -17.32 5.29
CA LEU A 166 0.30 -16.32 5.44
C LEU A 166 -0.58 -16.64 6.64
N ASN A 167 -0.97 -17.91 6.83
CA ASN A 167 -1.75 -18.33 7.98
C ASN A 167 -1.00 -18.09 9.30
N TYR A 168 0.30 -18.38 9.33
CA TYR A 168 1.15 -18.07 10.48
C TYR A 168 1.18 -16.57 10.76
N GLY A 169 1.38 -15.76 9.71
CA GLY A 169 1.40 -14.30 9.83
C GLY A 169 0.08 -13.75 10.35
N PHE A 170 -1.05 -14.12 9.75
CA PHE A 170 -2.38 -13.68 10.21
C PHE A 170 -2.69 -14.16 11.63
N GLY A 171 -2.25 -15.38 12.01
CA GLY A 171 -2.42 -15.88 13.37
C GLY A 171 -1.56 -15.17 14.43
N LYS A 172 -0.56 -14.39 14.01
CA LYS A 172 0.32 -13.60 14.89
C LYS A 172 -0.08 -12.12 14.96
N CYS A 173 -0.90 -11.64 14.01
CA CYS A 173 -1.32 -10.25 13.98
C CYS A 173 -2.57 -10.05 14.86
N ASN A 174 -2.45 -9.15 15.82
CA ASN A 174 -3.58 -8.56 16.53
C ASN A 174 -3.79 -7.13 16.01
N GLN A 175 -5.02 -6.73 15.79
CA GLN A 175 -5.36 -5.40 15.30
C GLN A 175 -6.12 -4.62 16.35
N TYR A 176 -5.69 -3.38 16.57
CA TYR A 176 -6.48 -2.36 17.27
C TYR A 176 -7.01 -1.37 16.23
N GLN A 177 -8.29 -1.07 16.31
CA GLN A 177 -8.95 -0.09 15.46
C GLN A 177 -9.78 0.85 16.30
N ASP A 178 -9.63 2.15 16.07
CA ASP A 178 -10.46 3.19 16.67
C ASP A 178 -11.20 3.95 15.55
N ASP A 179 -12.48 3.61 15.39
CA ASP A 179 -13.36 4.25 14.40
C ASP A 179 -13.89 5.62 14.89
N LYS A 180 -13.80 5.88 16.21
CA LYS A 180 -14.27 7.11 16.84
C LYS A 180 -13.13 7.78 17.59
N VAL A 181 -12.14 8.24 16.86
CA VAL A 181 -10.93 8.88 17.40
C VAL A 181 -11.25 10.01 18.38
N LEU A 182 -12.27 10.80 18.10
CA LEU A 182 -12.82 11.82 19.01
C LEU A 182 -14.20 11.40 19.51
N GLU A 183 -14.34 11.19 20.82
CA GLU A 183 -15.61 10.85 21.45
C GLU A 183 -16.50 12.07 21.68
N LYS A 184 -15.88 13.26 21.80
CA LYS A 184 -16.54 14.53 22.04
C LYS A 184 -15.93 15.60 21.14
N PRO A 185 -16.70 16.67 20.80
CA PRO A 185 -16.16 17.82 20.10
C PRO A 185 -14.98 18.43 20.87
N VAL A 186 -13.92 18.75 20.18
CA VAL A 186 -12.72 19.37 20.73
C VAL A 186 -12.51 20.76 20.12
N PHE A 187 -12.01 21.71 20.89
CA PHE A 187 -11.84 23.10 20.47
C PHE A 187 -10.43 23.59 20.81
N ALA A 188 -9.66 23.97 19.80
CA ALA A 188 -8.38 24.60 19.99
C ALA A 188 -8.52 26.13 20.15
N GLU A 189 -7.69 26.73 21.01
CA GLU A 189 -7.62 28.18 21.17
C GLU A 189 -6.96 28.82 19.95
N VAL A 190 -7.57 29.91 19.45
CA VAL A 190 -7.04 30.72 18.33
C VAL A 190 -6.57 32.06 18.83
N ILE A 191 -5.28 32.32 18.69
CA ILE A 191 -4.67 33.59 19.08
C ILE A 191 -4.80 34.60 17.93
N LYS A 192 -5.31 35.79 18.22
CA LYS A 192 -5.51 36.89 17.25
C LYS A 192 -6.41 36.51 16.08
N GLY A 193 -7.39 35.63 16.31
CA GLY A 193 -8.41 35.22 15.33
C GLY A 193 -9.72 35.99 15.51
N THR A 194 -10.54 36.02 14.46
CA THR A 194 -11.93 36.51 14.51
C THR A 194 -12.82 35.66 15.42
N GLU A 195 -12.38 34.48 15.73
CA GLU A 195 -13.00 33.61 16.72
C GLU A 195 -11.92 33.15 17.72
N LYS A 196 -12.30 33.04 19.01
CA LYS A 196 -11.38 32.65 20.09
C LYS A 196 -11.07 31.15 20.10
N LYS A 197 -11.91 30.34 19.45
CA LYS A 197 -11.79 28.86 19.40
C LYS A 197 -12.17 28.34 18.03
N VAL A 198 -11.57 27.22 17.62
CA VAL A 198 -11.92 26.49 16.40
C VAL A 198 -12.14 25.02 16.73
N GLU A 199 -13.24 24.47 16.18
CA GLU A 199 -13.58 23.07 16.31
C GLU A 199 -12.62 22.18 15.50
N GLY A 200 -12.17 21.08 16.13
CA GLY A 200 -11.32 20.09 15.51
C GLY A 200 -12.09 18.88 15.05
N GLU A 201 -11.67 18.28 13.95
CA GLU A 201 -12.15 16.99 13.46
C GLU A 201 -10.97 16.08 13.12
N VAL A 202 -11.22 14.76 13.12
CA VAL A 202 -10.28 13.74 12.63
C VAL A 202 -10.95 13.02 11.49
N THR A 203 -10.27 12.97 10.34
CA THR A 203 -10.82 12.41 9.09
C THR A 203 -10.40 10.96 8.88
N GLU A 204 -9.36 10.52 9.56
CA GLU A 204 -8.80 9.18 9.41
C GLU A 204 -9.05 8.34 10.68
N LYS A 205 -9.35 7.06 10.46
CA LYS A 205 -9.40 6.07 11.54
C LYS A 205 -7.99 5.78 12.03
N PHE A 206 -7.84 5.46 13.29
CA PHE A 206 -6.56 4.96 13.78
C PHE A 206 -6.55 3.43 13.76
N GLN A 207 -5.49 2.87 13.20
CA GLN A 207 -5.25 1.44 13.15
C GLN A 207 -3.82 1.13 13.58
N TYR A 208 -3.68 0.08 14.38
CA TYR A 208 -2.38 -0.43 14.80
C TYR A 208 -2.38 -1.95 14.73
N ILE A 209 -1.30 -2.52 14.18
CA ILE A 209 -1.11 -3.96 14.08
C ILE A 209 0.02 -4.36 15.02
N ASP A 210 -0.29 -5.23 15.97
CA ASP A 210 0.68 -5.86 16.84
C ASP A 210 1.00 -7.28 16.38
N VAL A 211 2.29 -7.65 16.41
CA VAL A 211 2.79 -9.00 16.10
C VAL A 211 3.49 -9.64 17.29
N THR A 212 3.52 -8.96 18.43
CA THR A 212 4.23 -9.40 19.64
C THR A 212 3.34 -10.16 20.62
N GLY A 213 2.01 -10.08 20.42
CA GLY A 213 1.01 -10.67 21.32
C GLY A 213 0.64 -9.75 22.48
N ALA A 214 0.86 -8.42 22.32
CA ALA A 214 0.48 -7.45 23.34
C ALA A 214 -1.04 -7.38 23.52
N ASP A 215 -1.47 -7.06 24.74
CA ASP A 215 -2.87 -6.87 25.08
C ASP A 215 -3.37 -5.50 24.60
N LEU A 216 -3.97 -5.47 23.40
CA LEU A 216 -4.44 -4.25 22.75
C LEU A 216 -5.66 -3.60 23.45
N THR A 217 -6.25 -4.27 24.45
CA THR A 217 -7.31 -3.66 25.29
C THR A 217 -6.76 -2.56 26.21
N ARG A 218 -5.43 -2.53 26.40
CA ARG A 218 -4.72 -1.53 27.20
C ARG A 218 -4.25 -0.31 26.40
N VAL A 219 -4.67 -0.17 25.16
CA VAL A 219 -4.36 1.03 24.38
C VAL A 219 -5.08 2.22 24.99
N GLU A 220 -4.30 3.21 25.38
CA GLU A 220 -4.78 4.49 25.90
C GLU A 220 -4.69 5.57 24.84
N LYS A 221 -5.66 6.49 24.79
CA LYS A 221 -5.63 7.63 23.89
C LYS A 221 -5.65 8.95 24.68
N THR A 222 -4.81 9.88 24.24
CA THR A 222 -4.67 11.22 24.84
C THR A 222 -4.81 12.29 23.78
N VAL A 223 -5.77 13.22 23.98
CA VAL A 223 -5.99 14.36 23.09
C VAL A 223 -5.08 15.51 23.50
N GLN A 224 -4.26 16.00 22.56
CA GLN A 224 -3.35 17.12 22.76
C GLN A 224 -3.70 18.22 21.76
N LEU A 225 -4.27 19.33 22.24
CA LEU A 225 -4.60 20.50 21.43
C LEU A 225 -3.49 21.54 21.52
N GLN A 226 -3.26 22.22 20.41
CA GLN A 226 -2.29 23.32 20.31
C GLN A 226 -3.01 24.65 20.36
N ARG A 227 -2.33 25.68 20.91
CA ARG A 227 -2.74 27.06 20.69
C ARG A 227 -2.28 27.50 19.30
N VAL A 228 -3.23 27.80 18.42
CA VAL A 228 -2.93 28.15 17.02
C VAL A 228 -3.09 29.66 16.80
N LYS A 229 -2.24 30.22 15.94
CA LYS A 229 -2.27 31.65 15.62
C LYS A 229 -3.01 31.85 14.30
N ALA A 230 -3.99 32.79 14.31
CA ALA A 230 -4.70 33.15 13.09
C ALA A 230 -3.79 33.78 12.01
N PRO A 231 -4.09 33.59 10.71
CA PRO A 231 -5.23 32.86 10.18
C PRO A 231 -5.04 31.32 10.28
N VAL A 232 -6.13 30.62 10.59
CA VAL A 232 -6.20 29.15 10.57
C VAL A 232 -7.09 28.75 9.41
N LYS A 233 -6.62 27.91 8.52
CA LYS A 233 -7.39 27.41 7.39
C LYS A 233 -8.09 26.10 7.75
N LYS A 234 -9.23 25.83 7.11
CA LYS A 234 -9.84 24.50 7.18
C LYS A 234 -8.81 23.44 6.72
N GLY A 235 -8.62 22.39 7.53
CA GLY A 235 -7.63 21.33 7.28
C GLY A 235 -6.28 21.56 7.95
N ASP A 236 -5.99 22.74 8.51
CA ASP A 236 -4.75 22.96 9.26
C ASP A 236 -4.74 22.09 10.53
N VAL A 237 -3.59 21.52 10.86
CA VAL A 237 -3.42 20.71 12.08
C VAL A 237 -3.46 21.62 13.31
N ILE A 238 -4.39 21.33 14.21
CA ILE A 238 -4.62 22.09 15.46
C ILE A 238 -4.39 21.26 16.71
N GLY A 239 -4.04 19.98 16.55
CA GLY A 239 -3.76 19.07 17.64
C GLY A 239 -3.50 17.66 17.14
N THR A 240 -3.29 16.74 18.08
CA THR A 240 -3.10 15.32 17.82
C THR A 240 -3.82 14.47 18.88
N VAL A 241 -4.23 13.27 18.50
CA VAL A 241 -4.58 12.20 19.42
C VAL A 241 -3.41 11.22 19.43
N ALA A 242 -2.71 11.12 20.55
CA ALA A 242 -1.64 10.14 20.75
C ALA A 242 -2.21 8.84 21.30
N TYR A 243 -1.79 7.72 20.74
CA TYR A 243 -2.12 6.37 21.21
C TYR A 243 -0.89 5.76 21.86
N THR A 244 -1.07 5.24 23.08
CA THR A 244 0.00 4.60 23.83
C THR A 244 -0.42 3.19 24.26
N LEU A 245 0.54 2.27 24.27
CA LEU A 245 0.38 0.92 24.76
C LEU A 245 1.52 0.66 25.74
N GLU A 246 1.17 0.37 27.00
CA GLU A 246 2.13 0.16 28.09
C GLU A 246 3.16 1.30 28.21
N GLY A 247 2.70 2.55 28.05
CA GLY A 247 3.55 3.75 28.13
C GLY A 247 4.39 4.06 26.88
N ARG A 248 4.36 3.20 25.85
CA ARG A 248 5.02 3.42 24.58
C ARG A 248 4.03 3.99 23.56
N GLU A 249 4.41 5.05 22.88
CA GLU A 249 3.61 5.59 21.77
C GLU A 249 3.60 4.62 20.59
N ILE A 250 2.39 4.22 20.16
CA ILE A 250 2.14 3.32 19.04
C ILE A 250 1.63 4.04 17.79
N GLY A 251 1.26 5.31 17.92
CA GLY A 251 0.91 6.16 16.79
C GLY A 251 0.11 7.40 17.20
N LYS A 252 -0.18 8.23 16.19
CA LYS A 252 -0.92 9.48 16.34
C LYS A 252 -1.93 9.66 15.21
N ALA A 253 -3.06 10.32 15.53
CA ALA A 253 -3.98 10.86 14.54
C ALA A 253 -4.00 12.39 14.62
N ASN A 254 -3.97 13.08 13.48
CA ASN A 254 -4.02 14.53 13.45
C ASN A 254 -5.44 15.03 13.66
N ILE A 255 -5.58 16.06 14.50
CA ILE A 255 -6.80 16.85 14.65
C ILE A 255 -6.66 18.06 13.75
N ILE A 256 -7.55 18.21 12.77
CA ILE A 256 -7.53 19.28 11.81
C ILE A 256 -8.67 20.27 12.08
N SER A 257 -8.48 21.51 11.66
CA SER A 257 -9.50 22.55 11.77
C SER A 257 -10.68 22.29 10.83
N ARG A 258 -11.89 22.26 11.38
CA ARG A 258 -13.13 22.05 10.62
C ARG A 258 -13.52 23.28 9.77
N LYS A 259 -13.08 24.47 10.16
CA LYS A 259 -13.38 25.73 9.47
C LYS A 259 -12.17 26.66 9.40
N THR A 260 -12.28 27.68 8.56
CA THR A 260 -11.28 28.75 8.49
C THR A 260 -11.61 29.83 9.51
N VAL A 261 -10.60 30.27 10.27
CA VAL A 261 -10.67 31.42 11.19
C VAL A 261 -9.75 32.53 10.69
N GLY A 262 -10.30 33.65 10.38
CA GLY A 262 -9.58 34.84 9.89
C GLY A 262 -8.72 35.49 10.97
N LYS A 263 -7.76 36.31 10.54
CA LYS A 263 -6.98 37.14 11.46
C LYS A 263 -7.83 38.31 11.95
N MET A 264 -7.84 38.58 13.26
CA MET A 264 -8.48 39.77 13.83
C MET A 264 -7.78 41.01 13.32
N THR A 265 -8.56 41.98 12.83
CA THR A 265 -8.08 43.30 12.43
C THR A 265 -8.37 44.31 13.55
N TYR A 266 -7.75 45.49 13.48
CA TYR A 266 -8.03 46.57 14.47
C TYR A 266 -9.52 46.94 14.52
N LEU A 267 -10.18 46.98 13.36
CA LEU A 267 -11.59 47.31 13.27
C LEU A 267 -12.49 46.24 13.90
N THR A 268 -12.20 44.93 13.65
CA THR A 268 -12.95 43.83 14.25
C THR A 268 -12.75 43.79 15.78
N ALA A 269 -11.52 44.03 16.26
CA ALA A 269 -11.25 44.08 17.69
C ALA A 269 -11.97 45.28 18.38
N LEU A 270 -12.11 46.41 17.70
CA LEU A 270 -12.84 47.57 18.23
C LEU A 270 -14.35 47.30 18.31
N LEU A 271 -14.91 46.62 17.30
CA LEU A 271 -16.32 46.24 17.30
C LEU A 271 -16.64 45.21 18.41
N ASP A 272 -15.77 44.19 18.63
CA ASP A 272 -15.93 43.24 19.72
C ASP A 272 -15.95 43.92 21.10
N VAL A 273 -15.07 44.91 21.33
CA VAL A 273 -15.04 45.68 22.58
C VAL A 273 -16.30 46.56 22.74
N LEU A 274 -16.80 47.16 21.66
CA LEU A 274 -18.02 47.97 21.70
C LEU A 274 -19.26 47.08 21.98
N GLU A 275 -19.33 45.88 21.45
CA GLU A 275 -20.40 44.94 21.74
C GLU A 275 -20.38 44.50 23.22
N GLU A 276 -19.20 44.24 23.81
CA GLU A 276 -19.08 43.90 25.25
C GLU A 276 -19.46 45.04 26.20
N ILE A 277 -19.41 46.32 25.74
CA ILE A 277 -19.78 47.50 26.55
C ILE A 277 -21.28 47.81 26.47
N ILE A 278 -21.94 47.43 25.38
CA ILE A 278 -23.34 47.77 25.12
C ILE A 278 -24.30 46.72 25.71
N VAL A 279 -23.80 45.51 26.08
CA VAL A 279 -24.54 44.45 26.75
C VAL A 279 -24.34 44.54 28.27
#